data_1726d57e076ae9fdcca8f6129b663a66
#
_entry.id   1726d57e076ae9fdcca8f6129b663a66
#
_cell.length_a   1.000
_cell.length_b   1.000
_cell.length_c   1.000
_cell.angle_alpha   90.00
_cell.angle_beta   90.00
_cell.angle_gamma   90.00
#
_symmetry.space_group_name_H-M   'P 1'
#
loop_
_entity.id
_entity.type
_entity.pdbx_description
1 polymer ?
#
loop_
_entity_poly.entity_id
_entity_poly.type
_entity_poly.pdbx_seq_one_letter_code
_entity_poly.pdbx_strand_id
1 'polypeptide(L)'
;FNVDDVNLDRVKNQQRFNEYGIPQNKTKKTAKKGKEKDVNTVPNANYLWINLFATSLKATGRAALVMANSASDARNSEADIRKTLIKSGVIDCMLTLPKNMFYTVTLPATLWFFDKSKSGSEPKVLFIDARNIFRQIDRAHREFTEEQIQNIATIVRLYRGETKRLKELLNKYKLKATEYEEAAKKLLPAVTNAVNEFEKARLNVDSIQKK
;
A
#
# COMPACT_ATOMS: atom_id res chain seq x y z
N PHE A 1 -17.29 -2.35 8.32
CA PHE A 1 -18.61 -1.73 8.18
C PHE A 1 -19.40 -2.47 7.12
N ASN A 2 -19.98 -3.60 7.48
CA ASN A 2 -21.00 -4.26 6.66
C ASN A 2 -22.31 -3.54 6.95
N VAL A 3 -22.80 -2.76 6.01
CA VAL A 3 -24.12 -2.16 6.10
C VAL A 3 -25.04 -2.98 5.22
N ASP A 4 -25.49 -4.13 5.73
CA ASP A 4 -26.39 -5.03 5.01
C ASP A 4 -27.76 -4.41 4.71
N ASP A 5 -28.10 -3.32 5.40
CA ASP A 5 -29.43 -2.66 5.38
C ASP A 5 -29.40 -1.19 4.95
N VAL A 6 -28.33 -0.70 4.31
CA VAL A 6 -28.39 0.65 3.74
C VAL A 6 -29.39 0.63 2.60
N ASN A 7 -30.53 1.26 2.85
CA ASN A 7 -31.54 1.46 1.83
C ASN A 7 -30.91 2.31 0.71
N LEU A 8 -30.84 1.77 -0.50
CA LEU A 8 -30.31 2.44 -1.68
C LEU A 8 -30.90 3.85 -1.86
N ASP A 9 -32.18 4.02 -1.56
CA ASP A 9 -32.88 5.32 -1.69
C ASP A 9 -32.35 6.38 -0.72
N ARG A 10 -31.77 5.99 0.42
CA ARG A 10 -31.17 6.95 1.38
C ARG A 10 -29.89 7.60 0.86
N VAL A 11 -29.13 6.91 0.04
CA VAL A 11 -27.83 7.41 -0.46
C VAL A 11 -27.89 7.85 -1.92
N LYS A 12 -28.89 7.39 -2.68
CA LYS A 12 -29.06 7.62 -4.11
C LYS A 12 -29.10 9.12 -4.48
N ASN A 13 -29.77 9.93 -3.69
CA ASN A 13 -29.96 11.36 -3.95
C ASN A 13 -28.88 12.25 -3.32
N GLN A 14 -27.85 11.67 -2.71
CA GLN A 14 -26.76 12.42 -2.10
C GLN A 14 -25.53 12.36 -2.99
N GLN A 15 -25.19 13.47 -3.67
CA GLN A 15 -24.05 13.57 -4.58
C GLN A 15 -22.74 13.04 -3.97
N ARG A 16 -22.49 13.32 -2.70
CA ARG A 16 -21.29 12.84 -1.99
C ARG A 16 -21.10 11.32 -2.00
N PHE A 17 -22.16 10.54 -2.21
CA PHE A 17 -22.10 9.08 -2.30
C PHE A 17 -22.36 8.55 -3.71
N ASN A 18 -22.86 9.37 -4.63
CA ASN A 18 -23.32 8.95 -5.94
C ASN A 18 -22.52 9.54 -7.12
N GLU A 19 -21.61 10.46 -6.88
CA GLU A 19 -20.80 11.11 -7.93
C GLU A 19 -20.16 10.11 -8.91
N TYR A 20 -19.58 9.05 -8.36
CA TYR A 20 -18.89 8.01 -9.15
C TYR A 20 -19.71 6.71 -9.27
N GLY A 21 -20.93 6.69 -8.77
CA GLY A 21 -21.84 5.55 -8.75
C GLY A 21 -22.01 4.95 -7.35
N ILE A 22 -23.05 4.15 -7.19
CA ILE A 22 -23.41 3.50 -5.92
C ILE A 22 -23.23 2.00 -6.06
N PRO A 23 -22.54 1.32 -5.09
CA PRO A 23 -22.47 -0.13 -5.08
C PRO A 23 -23.86 -0.74 -4.92
N GLN A 24 -24.21 -1.66 -5.80
CA GLN A 24 -25.54 -2.27 -5.84
C GLN A 24 -25.44 -3.79 -5.91
N ASN A 25 -26.31 -4.45 -5.16
CA ASN A 25 -26.53 -5.88 -5.29
C ASN A 25 -28.04 -6.14 -5.45
N LYS A 26 -28.39 -7.04 -6.38
CA LYS A 26 -29.78 -7.49 -6.56
C LYS A 26 -30.01 -8.66 -5.62
N THR A 27 -30.89 -8.50 -4.66
CA THR A 27 -31.34 -9.57 -3.76
C THR A 27 -32.81 -9.84 -3.98
N LYS A 28 -33.19 -11.10 -4.00
CA LYS A 28 -34.59 -11.51 -4.04
C LYS A 28 -35.13 -11.52 -2.61
N LYS A 29 -36.15 -10.73 -2.32
CA LYS A 29 -36.89 -10.79 -1.04
C LYS A 29 -38.27 -11.41 -1.31
N THR A 30 -38.63 -12.40 -0.52
CA THR A 30 -39.97 -12.99 -0.55
C THR A 30 -40.95 -12.04 0.12
N ALA A 31 -41.87 -11.48 -0.63
CA ALA A 31 -42.94 -10.65 -0.06
C ALA A 31 -43.99 -11.49 0.65
N LYS A 32 -44.73 -10.89 1.59
CA LYS A 32 -45.79 -11.54 2.42
C LYS A 32 -46.88 -12.36 1.68
N LYS A 33 -46.87 -12.37 0.34
CA LYS A 33 -47.78 -13.15 -0.52
C LYS A 33 -47.05 -14.13 -1.45
N GLY A 34 -45.84 -14.60 -1.07
CA GLY A 34 -45.10 -15.58 -1.85
C GLY A 34 -44.55 -15.08 -3.19
N LYS A 35 -44.68 -13.81 -3.54
CA LYS A 35 -44.09 -13.23 -4.73
C LYS A 35 -42.69 -12.75 -4.43
N GLU A 36 -41.71 -13.22 -5.18
CA GLU A 36 -40.35 -12.70 -5.14
C GLU A 36 -40.31 -11.29 -5.77
N LYS A 37 -39.70 -10.34 -5.04
CA LYS A 37 -39.45 -8.99 -5.53
C LYS A 37 -37.95 -8.75 -5.51
N ASP A 38 -37.41 -8.31 -6.66
CA ASP A 38 -36.02 -7.87 -6.72
C ASP A 38 -35.86 -6.59 -5.93
N VAL A 39 -34.97 -6.61 -4.95
CA VAL A 39 -34.62 -5.44 -4.14
C VAL A 39 -33.15 -5.13 -4.34
N ASN A 40 -32.86 -3.90 -4.76
CA ASN A 40 -31.49 -3.40 -4.84
C ASN A 40 -31.03 -3.00 -3.42
N THR A 41 -29.93 -3.57 -2.97
CA THR A 41 -29.31 -3.26 -1.68
C THR A 41 -27.88 -2.81 -1.90
N VAL A 42 -27.33 -2.07 -0.94
CA VAL A 42 -25.89 -1.75 -0.90
C VAL A 42 -25.18 -2.88 -0.15
N PRO A 43 -24.32 -3.68 -0.79
CA PRO A 43 -23.75 -4.87 -0.19
C PRO A 43 -22.74 -4.55 0.94
N ASN A 44 -22.04 -3.41 0.81
CA ASN A 44 -21.10 -2.92 1.82
C ASN A 44 -20.86 -1.42 1.65
N ALA A 45 -20.21 -0.78 2.61
CA ALA A 45 -19.95 0.65 2.62
C ALA A 45 -18.61 1.07 2.01
N ASN A 46 -17.77 0.15 1.53
CA ASN A 46 -16.42 0.48 1.08
C ASN A 46 -16.42 1.60 0.04
N TYR A 47 -17.20 1.44 -1.02
CA TYR A 47 -17.28 2.44 -2.09
C TYR A 47 -18.09 3.68 -1.74
N LEU A 48 -18.93 3.63 -0.70
CA LEU A 48 -19.54 4.85 -0.15
C LEU A 48 -18.49 5.71 0.55
N TRP A 49 -17.57 5.10 1.31
CA TRP A 49 -16.44 5.80 1.93
C TRP A 49 -15.49 6.36 0.87
N ILE A 50 -15.15 5.57 -0.16
CA ILE A 50 -14.30 6.01 -1.26
C ILE A 50 -14.92 7.22 -1.97
N ASN A 51 -16.21 7.17 -2.30
CA ASN A 51 -16.95 8.29 -2.88
C ASN A 51 -16.93 9.53 -1.97
N LEU A 52 -17.21 9.35 -0.69
CA LEU A 52 -17.20 10.44 0.28
C LEU A 52 -15.84 11.14 0.34
N PHE A 53 -14.74 10.39 0.40
CA PHE A 53 -13.40 10.97 0.39
C PHE A 53 -13.11 11.73 -0.90
N ALA A 54 -13.38 11.12 -2.06
CA ALA A 54 -13.13 11.74 -3.36
C ALA A 54 -13.96 13.01 -3.59
N THR A 55 -15.24 13.02 -3.18
CA THR A 55 -16.15 14.15 -3.36
C THR A 55 -15.94 15.29 -2.35
N SER A 56 -15.42 14.98 -1.15
CA SER A 56 -15.13 15.98 -0.12
C SER A 56 -13.90 16.84 -0.41
N LEU A 57 -13.11 16.48 -1.42
CA LEU A 57 -11.89 17.22 -1.77
C LEU A 57 -12.20 18.55 -2.46
N LYS A 58 -11.50 19.61 -2.07
CA LYS A 58 -11.40 20.86 -2.83
C LYS A 58 -10.70 20.60 -4.17
N ALA A 59 -10.78 21.54 -5.11
CA ALA A 59 -10.21 21.41 -6.45
C ALA A 59 -8.72 21.02 -6.48
N THR A 60 -7.93 21.46 -5.49
CA THR A 60 -6.50 21.11 -5.32
C THR A 60 -6.26 20.20 -4.12
N GLY A 61 -7.32 19.60 -3.57
CA GLY A 61 -7.27 18.80 -2.37
C GLY A 61 -6.71 17.41 -2.62
N ARG A 62 -6.04 16.87 -1.60
CA ARG A 62 -5.52 15.50 -1.54
C ARG A 62 -6.05 14.78 -0.31
N ALA A 63 -6.23 13.46 -0.42
CA ALA A 63 -6.59 12.61 0.70
C ALA A 63 -5.88 11.26 0.61
N ALA A 64 -5.81 10.59 1.75
CA ALA A 64 -5.40 9.19 1.84
C ALA A 64 -6.44 8.41 2.64
N LEU A 65 -6.79 7.22 2.18
CA LEU A 65 -7.77 6.34 2.81
C LEU A 65 -7.21 4.93 2.92
N VAL A 66 -7.28 4.34 4.10
CA VAL A 66 -6.95 2.94 4.33
C VAL A 66 -8.19 2.09 4.05
N MET A 67 -8.08 1.16 3.13
CA MET A 67 -9.16 0.26 2.75
C MET A 67 -8.74 -1.21 2.87
N ALA A 68 -9.71 -2.07 3.12
CA ALA A 68 -9.50 -3.50 2.97
C ALA A 68 -9.04 -3.82 1.53
N ASN A 69 -8.13 -4.77 1.38
CA ASN A 69 -7.58 -5.13 0.07
C ASN A 69 -8.69 -5.57 -0.91
N SER A 70 -9.76 -6.18 -0.39
CA SER A 70 -10.94 -6.59 -1.19
C SER A 70 -11.64 -5.44 -1.93
N ALA A 71 -11.48 -4.18 -1.48
CA ALA A 71 -12.01 -3.04 -2.22
C ALA A 71 -11.26 -2.81 -3.54
N SER A 72 -10.01 -3.24 -3.66
CA SER A 72 -9.18 -3.03 -4.85
C SER A 72 -9.51 -4.01 -5.98
N ASP A 73 -10.04 -5.19 -5.66
CA ASP A 73 -10.38 -6.26 -6.61
C ASP A 73 -11.88 -6.59 -6.68
N ALA A 74 -12.71 -5.78 -6.03
CA ALA A 74 -14.16 -5.90 -6.05
C ALA A 74 -14.72 -5.92 -7.48
N ARG A 75 -15.76 -6.74 -7.68
CA ARG A 75 -16.38 -7.00 -8.99
C ARG A 75 -17.72 -6.28 -9.13
N ASN A 76 -18.38 -6.50 -10.26
CA ASN A 76 -19.72 -5.99 -10.57
C ASN A 76 -19.82 -4.45 -10.45
N SER A 77 -20.85 -3.93 -9.80
CA SER A 77 -21.10 -2.50 -9.67
C SER A 77 -19.93 -1.74 -9.00
N GLU A 78 -19.20 -2.37 -8.11
CA GLU A 78 -18.02 -1.77 -7.48
C GLU A 78 -16.84 -1.63 -8.47
N ALA A 79 -16.70 -2.58 -9.40
CA ALA A 79 -15.73 -2.46 -10.50
C ALA A 79 -16.07 -1.28 -11.44
N ASP A 80 -17.35 -1.06 -11.71
CA ASP A 80 -17.81 0.06 -12.54
C ASP A 80 -17.53 1.40 -11.86
N ILE A 81 -17.77 1.51 -10.55
CA ILE A 81 -17.42 2.69 -9.76
C ILE A 81 -15.92 2.96 -9.80
N ARG A 82 -15.12 1.92 -9.59
CA ARG A 82 -13.65 2.02 -9.66
C ARG A 82 -13.19 2.49 -11.04
N LYS A 83 -13.77 1.95 -12.10
CA LYS A 83 -13.51 2.40 -13.48
C LYS A 83 -13.85 3.88 -13.67
N THR A 84 -14.97 4.34 -13.13
CA THR A 84 -15.38 5.75 -13.20
C THR A 84 -14.40 6.64 -12.42
N LEU A 85 -14.01 6.24 -11.21
CA LEU A 85 -13.00 6.92 -10.40
C LEU A 85 -11.65 7.04 -11.11
N ILE A 86 -11.19 5.96 -11.74
CA ILE A 86 -9.93 5.96 -12.51
C ILE A 86 -10.05 6.90 -13.69
N LYS A 87 -11.15 6.84 -14.47
CA LYS A 87 -11.38 7.70 -15.63
C LYS A 87 -11.49 9.18 -15.27
N SER A 88 -11.98 9.52 -14.08
CA SER A 88 -12.03 10.90 -13.60
C SER A 88 -10.66 11.49 -13.25
N GLY A 89 -9.61 10.65 -13.17
CA GLY A 89 -8.25 11.05 -12.82
C GLY A 89 -8.06 11.38 -11.33
N VAL A 90 -9.08 11.21 -10.48
CA VAL A 90 -9.00 11.57 -9.05
C VAL A 90 -8.15 10.62 -8.22
N ILE A 91 -7.97 9.37 -8.66
CA ILE A 91 -7.06 8.41 -8.00
C ILE A 91 -5.64 8.68 -8.49
N ASP A 92 -4.74 9.00 -7.56
CA ASP A 92 -3.34 9.30 -7.85
C ASP A 92 -2.44 8.06 -7.70
N CYS A 93 -2.53 7.37 -6.55
CA CYS A 93 -1.68 6.23 -6.25
C CYS A 93 -2.45 5.20 -5.41
N MET A 94 -2.10 3.93 -5.60
CA MET A 94 -2.56 2.82 -4.76
C MET A 94 -1.36 2.05 -4.25
N LEU A 95 -1.24 1.91 -2.92
CA LEU A 95 -0.14 1.22 -2.25
C LEU A 95 -0.70 0.02 -1.48
N THR A 96 -0.33 -1.19 -1.87
CA THR A 96 -0.69 -2.41 -1.15
C THR A 96 0.29 -2.66 -0.02
N LEU A 97 -0.23 -2.73 1.22
CA LEU A 97 0.56 -2.93 2.43
C LEU A 97 0.83 -4.42 2.70
N PRO A 98 1.90 -4.73 3.44
CA PRO A 98 2.11 -6.07 4.01
C PRO A 98 0.95 -6.47 4.93
N LYS A 99 0.75 -7.77 5.12
CA LYS A 99 -0.08 -8.28 6.22
C LYS A 99 0.58 -7.93 7.57
N ASN A 100 -0.20 -7.91 8.63
CA ASN A 100 0.28 -7.66 10.00
C ASN A 100 0.90 -6.26 10.23
N MET A 101 0.45 -5.26 9.47
CA MET A 101 0.83 -3.85 9.68
C MET A 101 0.00 -3.15 10.76
N PHE A 102 -1.06 -3.78 11.25
CA PHE A 102 -1.95 -3.24 12.27
C PHE A 102 -2.05 -4.22 13.44
N TYR A 103 -2.08 -3.71 14.67
CA TYR A 103 -2.09 -4.53 15.88
C TYR A 103 -3.25 -5.51 15.97
N THR A 104 -4.42 -5.13 15.48
CA THR A 104 -5.67 -5.92 15.59
C THR A 104 -6.10 -6.58 14.29
N VAL A 105 -5.39 -6.33 13.17
CA VAL A 105 -5.81 -6.80 11.85
C VAL A 105 -4.64 -7.45 11.14
N THR A 106 -4.74 -8.74 10.89
CA THR A 106 -3.71 -9.52 10.18
C THR A 106 -3.81 -9.44 8.66
N LEU A 107 -4.95 -9.00 8.13
CA LEU A 107 -5.20 -8.91 6.70
C LEU A 107 -4.41 -7.75 6.07
N PRO A 108 -3.97 -7.89 4.82
CA PRO A 108 -3.38 -6.78 4.09
C PRO A 108 -4.41 -5.68 3.83
N ALA A 109 -3.96 -4.45 3.84
CA ALA A 109 -4.75 -3.28 3.46
C ALA A 109 -4.14 -2.59 2.25
N THR A 110 -4.93 -1.75 1.59
CA THR A 110 -4.47 -0.89 0.50
C THR A 110 -4.70 0.57 0.87
N LEU A 111 -3.68 1.39 0.70
CA LEU A 111 -3.81 2.83 0.80
C LEU A 111 -4.24 3.38 -0.56
N TRP A 112 -5.33 4.13 -0.54
CA TRP A 112 -5.85 4.85 -1.69
C TRP A 112 -5.50 6.32 -1.55
N PHE A 113 -4.73 6.85 -2.49
CA PHE A 113 -4.37 8.27 -2.51
C PHE A 113 -5.16 8.96 -3.62
N PHE A 114 -5.80 10.06 -3.24
CA PHE A 114 -6.61 10.89 -4.11
C PHE A 114 -5.93 12.24 -4.32
N ASP A 115 -5.98 12.74 -5.55
CA ASP A 115 -5.53 14.08 -5.91
C ASP A 115 -6.54 14.72 -6.88
N LYS A 116 -7.35 15.65 -6.36
CA LYS A 116 -8.40 16.30 -7.14
C LYS A 116 -7.83 17.23 -8.22
N SER A 117 -6.60 17.73 -8.06
CA SER A 117 -5.94 18.57 -9.06
C SER A 117 -5.66 17.85 -10.38
N LYS A 118 -5.65 16.52 -10.38
CA LYS A 118 -5.48 15.67 -11.57
C LYS A 118 -6.78 15.41 -12.32
N SER A 119 -7.92 15.81 -11.78
CA SER A 119 -9.23 15.59 -12.39
C SER A 119 -9.28 16.26 -13.77
N GLY A 120 -9.71 15.51 -14.79
CA GLY A 120 -9.72 15.97 -16.18
C GLY A 120 -8.41 15.79 -16.95
N SER A 121 -7.33 15.36 -16.31
CA SER A 121 -6.09 14.96 -16.99
C SER A 121 -6.17 13.52 -17.52
N GLU A 122 -5.22 13.12 -18.36
CA GLU A 122 -5.10 11.72 -18.77
C GLU A 122 -5.05 10.81 -17.53
N PRO A 123 -5.95 9.81 -17.43
CA PRO A 123 -6.06 9.00 -16.22
C PRO A 123 -4.85 8.07 -16.08
N LYS A 124 -3.94 8.44 -15.19
CA LYS A 124 -2.78 7.63 -14.81
C LYS A 124 -2.83 7.36 -13.32
N VAL A 125 -2.67 6.10 -12.92
CA VAL A 125 -2.62 5.66 -11.53
C VAL A 125 -1.31 4.93 -11.28
N LEU A 126 -0.58 5.33 -10.25
CA LEU A 126 0.61 4.59 -9.80
C LEU A 126 0.18 3.45 -8.88
N PHE A 127 0.57 2.23 -9.21
CA PHE A 127 0.39 1.07 -8.33
C PHE A 127 1.73 0.68 -7.72
N ILE A 128 1.78 0.58 -6.38
CA ILE A 128 2.96 0.17 -5.62
C ILE A 128 2.60 -1.09 -4.83
N ASP A 129 3.32 -2.17 -5.08
CA ASP A 129 3.22 -3.39 -4.29
C ASP A 129 4.32 -3.39 -3.21
N ALA A 130 3.95 -3.06 -1.98
CA ALA A 130 4.85 -3.06 -0.84
C ALA A 130 4.68 -4.30 0.06
N ARG A 131 3.96 -5.35 -0.38
CA ARG A 131 3.68 -6.54 0.45
C ARG A 131 4.92 -7.23 1.00
N ASN A 132 6.04 -7.11 0.30
CA ASN A 132 7.33 -7.70 0.68
C ASN A 132 8.33 -6.67 1.23
N ILE A 133 7.92 -5.43 1.45
CA ILE A 133 8.74 -4.35 2.01
C ILE A 133 8.30 -4.14 3.45
N PHE A 134 9.10 -4.58 4.44
CA PHE A 134 8.79 -4.37 5.85
C PHE A 134 10.00 -4.70 6.72
N ARG A 135 9.98 -4.22 7.96
CA ARG A 135 10.78 -4.73 9.07
C ARG A 135 9.88 -5.58 9.95
N GLN A 136 10.31 -6.81 10.23
CA GLN A 136 9.62 -7.69 11.17
C GLN A 136 9.97 -7.24 12.59
N ILE A 137 8.97 -6.86 13.38
CA ILE A 137 9.13 -6.46 14.79
C ILE A 137 9.08 -7.72 15.67
N ASP A 138 8.01 -8.51 15.51
CA ASP A 138 7.82 -9.78 16.17
C ASP A 138 7.05 -10.73 15.24
N ARG A 139 6.63 -11.89 15.78
CA ARG A 139 5.91 -12.91 15.00
C ARG A 139 4.61 -12.38 14.35
N ALA A 140 3.95 -11.42 14.98
CA ALA A 140 2.63 -10.94 14.61
C ALA A 140 2.64 -9.52 14.02
N HIS A 141 3.73 -8.75 14.14
CA HIS A 141 3.76 -7.33 13.79
C HIS A 141 4.88 -6.99 12.81
N ARG A 142 4.54 -6.12 11.88
CA ARG A 142 5.42 -5.56 10.84
C ARG A 142 5.28 -4.06 10.80
N GLU A 143 6.32 -3.39 10.39
CA GLU A 143 6.31 -1.94 10.15
C GLU A 143 7.17 -1.57 8.94
N PHE A 144 7.01 -0.36 8.44
CA PHE A 144 7.98 0.25 7.56
C PHE A 144 9.06 0.95 8.36
N THR A 145 10.32 0.78 7.98
CA THR A 145 11.40 1.65 8.46
C THR A 145 11.25 3.04 7.82
N GLU A 146 11.84 4.05 8.47
CA GLU A 146 11.88 5.40 7.91
C GLU A 146 12.49 5.43 6.50
N GLU A 147 13.50 4.62 6.25
CA GLU A 147 14.15 4.49 4.94
C GLU A 147 13.21 3.89 3.88
N GLN A 148 12.43 2.87 4.23
CA GLN A 148 11.41 2.28 3.34
C GLN A 148 10.30 3.29 3.01
N ILE A 149 9.85 4.07 4.01
CA ILE A 149 8.86 5.15 3.80
C ILE A 149 9.43 6.21 2.84
N GLN A 150 10.67 6.64 3.04
CA GLN A 150 11.32 7.63 2.17
C GLN A 150 11.50 7.12 0.75
N ASN A 151 11.82 5.85 0.56
CA ASN A 151 11.94 5.23 -0.76
C ASN A 151 10.59 5.20 -1.49
N ILE A 152 9.53 4.75 -0.82
CA ILE A 152 8.16 4.74 -1.37
C ILE A 152 7.73 6.18 -1.73
N ALA A 153 7.93 7.13 -0.82
CA ALA A 153 7.60 8.54 -1.06
C ALA A 153 8.38 9.13 -2.23
N THR A 154 9.64 8.72 -2.42
CA THR A 154 10.46 9.17 -3.56
C THR A 154 9.91 8.64 -4.88
N ILE A 155 9.45 7.38 -4.94
CA ILE A 155 8.80 6.81 -6.12
C ILE A 155 7.55 7.62 -6.49
N VAL A 156 6.69 7.95 -5.51
CA VAL A 156 5.49 8.75 -5.74
C VAL A 156 5.84 10.16 -6.24
N ARG A 157 6.88 10.78 -5.71
CA ARG A 157 7.36 12.10 -6.17
C ARG A 157 7.89 12.06 -7.58
N LEU A 158 8.67 11.02 -7.93
CA LEU A 158 9.14 10.82 -9.30
C LEU A 158 7.99 10.66 -10.28
N TYR A 159 6.98 9.90 -9.91
CA TYR A 159 5.75 9.77 -10.70
C TYR A 159 5.07 11.13 -10.95
N ARG A 160 5.16 12.06 -10.00
CA ARG A 160 4.66 13.43 -10.11
C ARG A 160 5.63 14.40 -10.81
N GLY A 161 6.79 13.92 -11.30
CA GLY A 161 7.80 14.73 -11.96
C GLY A 161 8.78 15.45 -11.00
N GLU A 162 8.73 15.16 -9.71
CA GLU A 162 9.59 15.79 -8.69
C GLU A 162 10.90 15.00 -8.53
N THR A 163 12.01 15.50 -9.12
CA THR A 163 13.32 14.79 -9.13
C THR A 163 14.25 15.16 -7.98
N LYS A 164 14.00 16.29 -7.28
CA LYS A 164 14.91 16.82 -6.24
C LYS A 164 15.19 15.79 -5.15
N ARG A 165 14.14 15.14 -4.65
CA ARG A 165 14.24 14.17 -3.55
C ARG A 165 15.03 12.92 -3.93
N LEU A 166 14.94 12.47 -5.18
CA LEU A 166 15.75 11.36 -5.69
C LEU A 166 17.25 11.71 -5.64
N LYS A 167 17.63 12.92 -6.08
CA LYS A 167 19.04 13.37 -6.05
C LYS A 167 19.59 13.40 -4.62
N GLU A 168 18.81 13.92 -3.67
CA GLU A 168 19.16 13.94 -2.24
C GLU A 168 19.35 12.52 -1.69
N LEU A 169 18.43 11.63 -2.01
CA LEU A 169 18.46 10.23 -1.55
C LEU A 169 19.66 9.47 -2.13
N LEU A 170 19.94 9.63 -3.42
CA LEU A 170 21.10 9.02 -4.07
C LEU A 170 22.42 9.52 -3.47
N ASN A 171 22.54 10.80 -3.17
CA ASN A 171 23.73 11.35 -2.50
C ASN A 171 23.90 10.77 -1.09
N LYS A 172 22.82 10.64 -0.32
CA LYS A 172 22.85 10.00 1.00
C LYS A 172 23.35 8.55 0.92
N TYR A 173 22.87 7.77 -0.06
CA TYR A 173 23.31 6.38 -0.23
C TYR A 173 24.77 6.28 -0.69
N LYS A 174 25.21 7.17 -1.56
CA LYS A 174 26.64 7.22 -1.97
C LYS A 174 27.54 7.50 -0.77
N LEU A 175 27.22 8.47 0.08
CA LEU A 175 27.98 8.77 1.29
C LEU A 175 28.04 7.56 2.22
N LYS A 176 26.89 6.93 2.50
CA LYS A 176 26.85 5.71 3.33
C LYS A 176 27.70 4.57 2.73
N ALA A 177 27.65 4.37 1.42
CA ALA A 177 28.46 3.33 0.76
C ALA A 177 29.95 3.59 0.96
N THR A 178 30.41 4.84 0.80
CA THR A 178 31.80 5.23 1.07
C THR A 178 32.20 5.00 2.53
N GLU A 179 31.34 5.40 3.48
CA GLU A 179 31.57 5.17 4.92
C GLU A 179 31.73 3.68 5.25
N TYR A 180 30.85 2.82 4.69
CA TYR A 180 30.93 1.37 4.90
C TYR A 180 32.17 0.75 4.23
N GLU A 181 32.55 1.22 3.05
CA GLU A 181 33.77 0.78 2.37
C GLU A 181 35.02 1.11 3.19
N GLU A 182 35.11 2.32 3.74
CA GLU A 182 36.21 2.74 4.59
C GLU A 182 36.26 1.91 5.90
N ALA A 183 35.10 1.69 6.53
CA ALA A 183 35.00 0.86 7.71
C ALA A 183 35.44 -0.59 7.43
N ALA A 184 35.02 -1.16 6.32
CA ALA A 184 35.44 -2.51 5.90
C ALA A 184 36.96 -2.58 5.65
N LYS A 185 37.54 -1.58 4.98
CA LYS A 185 39.01 -1.52 4.75
C LYS A 185 39.79 -1.47 6.06
N LYS A 186 39.27 -0.81 7.11
CA LYS A 186 39.89 -0.75 8.43
C LYS A 186 39.84 -2.09 9.17
N LEU A 187 38.79 -2.87 8.97
CA LEU A 187 38.60 -4.18 9.63
C LEU A 187 39.33 -5.33 8.91
N LEU A 188 39.56 -5.20 7.61
CA LEU A 188 40.15 -6.26 6.77
C LEU A 188 41.48 -6.80 7.31
N PRO A 189 42.44 -5.98 7.75
CA PRO A 189 43.72 -6.48 8.30
C PRO A 189 43.54 -7.36 9.54
N ALA A 190 42.62 -6.99 10.45
CA ALA A 190 42.35 -7.77 11.66
C ALA A 190 41.71 -9.11 11.33
N VAL A 191 40.77 -9.14 10.38
CA VAL A 191 40.16 -10.40 9.90
C VAL A 191 41.22 -11.30 9.23
N THR A 192 42.08 -10.75 8.37
CA THR A 192 43.15 -11.47 7.70
C THR A 192 44.12 -12.10 8.72
N ASN A 193 44.51 -11.32 9.73
CA ASN A 193 45.36 -11.84 10.80
C ASN A 193 44.71 -13.00 11.59
N ALA A 194 43.45 -12.84 11.98
CA ALA A 194 42.71 -13.87 12.67
C ALA A 194 42.57 -15.16 11.84
N VAL A 195 42.31 -15.05 10.54
CA VAL A 195 42.29 -16.22 9.64
C VAL A 195 43.64 -16.91 9.57
N ASN A 196 44.74 -16.16 9.44
CA ASN A 196 46.09 -16.71 9.40
C ASN A 196 46.47 -17.41 10.70
N GLU A 197 46.10 -16.86 11.86
CA GLU A 197 46.30 -17.49 13.16
C GLU A 197 45.50 -18.79 13.30
N PHE A 198 44.24 -18.77 12.87
CA PHE A 198 43.43 -19.99 12.88
C PHE A 198 44.00 -21.08 11.98
N GLU A 199 44.47 -20.76 10.77
CA GLU A 199 45.10 -21.73 9.88
C GLU A 199 46.38 -22.32 10.46
N LYS A 200 47.22 -21.51 11.10
CA LYS A 200 48.42 -21.99 11.82
C LYS A 200 48.06 -22.95 12.97
N ALA A 201 47.04 -22.59 13.77
CA ALA A 201 46.59 -23.44 14.85
C ALA A 201 46.05 -24.78 14.33
N ARG A 202 45.25 -24.75 13.23
CA ARG A 202 44.73 -25.95 12.57
C ARG A 202 45.86 -26.89 12.10
N LEU A 203 46.87 -26.35 11.41
CA LEU A 203 48.01 -27.12 10.94
C LEU A 203 48.79 -27.76 12.11
N ASN A 204 48.92 -27.07 13.25
CA ASN A 204 49.54 -27.61 14.44
C ASN A 204 48.77 -28.82 15.01
N VAL A 205 47.44 -28.71 15.09
CA VAL A 205 46.57 -29.83 15.56
C VAL A 205 46.71 -31.02 14.61
N ASP A 206 46.66 -30.81 13.30
CA ASP A 206 46.82 -31.88 12.31
C ASP A 206 48.18 -32.57 12.39
N SER A 207 49.25 -31.84 12.78
CA SER A 207 50.59 -32.39 12.99
C SER A 207 50.72 -33.26 14.25
N ILE A 208 49.98 -32.93 15.30
CA ILE A 208 49.94 -33.67 16.56
C ILE A 208 49.13 -34.98 16.39
N GLN A 209 48.06 -34.96 15.63
CA GLN A 209 47.25 -36.15 15.38
C GLN A 209 47.90 -37.20 14.47
N LYS A 210 48.96 -36.84 13.75
CA LYS A 210 49.71 -37.72 12.87
C LYS A 210 50.94 -38.37 13.55
N LYS A 211 51.21 -38.02 14.81
CA LYS A 211 52.19 -38.68 15.67
C LYS A 211 51.53 -39.68 16.62
#